data_ac68df6703cb455fbc16a9a28437a155
#
_entry.id   ac68df6703cb455fbc16a9a28437a155
#
_cell.length_a   1.000
_cell.length_b   1.000
_cell.length_c   1.000
_cell.angle_alpha   90.00
_cell.angle_beta   90.00
_cell.angle_gamma   90.00
#
_symmetry.space_group_name_H-M   'P 1'
#
loop_
_entity.id
_entity.type
_entity.pdbx_description
1 polymer ?
#
loop_
_entity_poly.entity_id
_entity_poly.type
_entity_poly.pdbx_seq_one_letter_code
_entity_poly.pdbx_strand_id
1 'polypeptide(L)'
;VIASAMPGGNTHGSICKIGEQWYVFYHRQIGTDCYARQAMVSAIDVKVEKGKGGKVVISRGEFNSEGFLLEGLNPMQRISAGLACWHTNPGGIKEVYPHYVYTGSYIRPVYRDNNPYAGDNNHKIPFAPVVNNTSGSIVGYKYLNMNAVPRDKSLQMQLRLKAEDTDGRIRIMLGSPWTTKGGVEIGLVDVKAGSTCREFYAPLSIPAKLHKGKQPLFFVFESETEGQSICEFYDFLMLARP
;
A
#
# COMPACT_ATOMS: atom_id res chain seq x y z
N VAL A 1 4.48 13.11 19.10
CA VAL A 1 3.09 12.73 19.32
C VAL A 1 2.65 11.91 18.12
N ILE A 2 2.23 10.69 18.35
CA ILE A 2 1.70 9.81 17.32
C ILE A 2 0.20 10.10 17.23
N ALA A 3 -0.23 10.68 16.11
CA ALA A 3 -1.64 10.87 15.83
C ALA A 3 -2.19 9.59 15.18
N SER A 4 -3.32 9.11 15.68
CA SER A 4 -4.04 8.01 15.03
C SER A 4 -4.64 8.51 13.71
N ALA A 5 -4.36 7.82 12.62
CA ALA A 5 -4.98 8.07 11.33
C ALA A 5 -6.28 7.27 11.13
N MET A 6 -6.63 6.43 12.10
CA MET A 6 -7.78 5.51 12.04
C MET A 6 -8.75 5.79 13.20
N PRO A 7 -10.05 5.57 13.00
CA PRO A 7 -11.02 5.66 14.08
C PRO A 7 -10.71 4.69 15.22
N GLY A 8 -10.98 5.09 16.45
CA GLY A 8 -11.18 4.19 17.59
C GLY A 8 -9.95 3.49 18.15
N GLY A 9 -8.74 4.05 18.06
CA GLY A 9 -7.57 3.27 18.41
C GLY A 9 -6.80 3.70 19.65
N ASN A 10 -6.49 2.74 20.53
CA ASN A 10 -5.33 2.82 21.39
C ASN A 10 -4.08 2.88 20.50
N THR A 11 -3.45 4.05 20.43
CA THR A 11 -2.22 4.22 19.68
C THR A 11 -1.03 4.02 20.60
N HIS A 12 -0.25 2.98 20.38
CA HIS A 12 1.00 2.73 21.09
C HIS A 12 2.15 2.92 20.12
N GLY A 13 3.26 3.40 20.62
CA GLY A 13 4.46 3.54 19.82
C GLY A 13 5.70 3.76 20.67
N SER A 14 6.84 3.57 20.03
CA SER A 14 8.15 3.84 20.62
C SER A 14 9.05 4.50 19.59
N ILE A 15 10.07 5.19 20.06
CA ILE A 15 11.10 5.80 19.22
C ILE A 15 12.44 5.17 19.64
N CYS A 16 13.19 4.69 18.66
CA CYS A 16 14.55 4.24 18.94
C CYS A 16 15.50 4.55 17.78
N LYS A 17 16.79 4.55 18.06
CA LYS A 17 17.87 4.69 17.07
C LYS A 17 18.39 3.30 16.72
N ILE A 18 18.45 2.99 15.42
CA ILE A 18 19.04 1.76 14.88
C ILE A 18 20.13 2.19 13.91
N GLY A 19 21.38 1.85 14.23
CA GLY A 19 22.53 2.40 13.52
C GLY A 19 22.54 3.93 13.64
N GLU A 20 22.59 4.64 12.52
CA GLU A 20 22.56 6.10 12.50
C GLU A 20 21.16 6.70 12.30
N GLN A 21 20.16 5.87 12.02
CA GLN A 21 18.79 6.31 11.72
C GLN A 21 17.88 6.18 12.94
N TRP A 22 17.05 7.20 13.19
CA TRP A 22 15.96 7.15 14.15
C TRP A 22 14.69 6.65 13.50
N TYR A 23 13.93 5.84 14.24
CA TYR A 23 12.66 5.28 13.81
C TYR A 23 11.59 5.47 14.85
N VAL A 24 10.36 5.67 14.39
CA VAL A 24 9.15 5.54 15.20
C VAL A 24 8.49 4.21 14.86
N PHE A 25 8.21 3.41 15.89
CA PHE A 25 7.45 2.16 15.81
C PHE A 25 6.04 2.44 16.29
N TYR A 26 5.08 1.97 15.55
CA TYR A 26 3.66 2.14 15.85
C TYR A 26 2.86 0.99 15.27
N HIS A 27 1.56 0.99 15.45
CA HIS A 27 0.67 0.05 14.79
C HIS A 27 -0.45 0.80 14.07
N ARG A 28 -1.03 0.14 13.10
CA ARG A 28 -2.30 0.53 12.50
C ARG A 28 -3.31 -0.59 12.67
N GLN A 29 -4.57 -0.21 12.66
CA GLN A 29 -5.65 -1.17 12.60
C GLN A 29 -5.82 -1.72 11.20
N ILE A 30 -6.12 -3.02 11.11
CA ILE A 30 -6.46 -3.73 9.87
C ILE A 30 -7.67 -4.61 10.15
N GLY A 31 -8.28 -5.18 9.10
CA GLY A 31 -9.45 -6.03 9.27
C GLY A 31 -10.70 -5.28 9.69
N THR A 32 -11.69 -6.03 10.08
CA THR A 32 -13.04 -5.53 10.42
C THR A 32 -13.33 -5.49 11.92
N ASP A 33 -12.32 -5.73 12.78
CA ASP A 33 -12.45 -5.63 14.22
C ASP A 33 -11.34 -4.76 14.85
N CYS A 34 -11.57 -4.23 16.03
CA CYS A 34 -10.66 -3.33 16.70
C CYS A 34 -9.40 -4.00 17.28
N TYR A 35 -9.29 -5.32 17.20
CA TYR A 35 -8.16 -6.08 17.74
C TYR A 35 -7.12 -6.46 16.69
N ALA A 36 -7.51 -6.50 15.41
CA ALA A 36 -6.59 -6.82 14.31
C ALA A 36 -5.67 -5.62 14.03
N ARG A 37 -4.36 -5.83 14.15
CA ARG A 37 -3.35 -4.77 14.05
C ARG A 37 -2.14 -5.21 13.26
N GLN A 38 -1.54 -4.27 12.57
CA GLN A 38 -0.28 -4.43 11.85
C GLN A 38 0.78 -3.51 12.45
N ALA A 39 1.95 -4.07 12.73
CA ALA A 39 3.11 -3.30 13.14
C ALA A 39 3.62 -2.46 11.97
N MET A 40 3.99 -1.21 12.26
CA MET A 40 4.50 -0.23 11.33
C MET A 40 5.77 0.40 11.89
N VAL A 41 6.64 0.83 10.99
CA VAL A 41 7.83 1.60 11.32
C VAL A 41 8.03 2.69 10.27
N SER A 42 8.48 3.87 10.71
CA SER A 42 8.84 4.97 9.81
C SER A 42 10.10 5.66 10.30
N ALA A 43 10.97 6.04 9.36
CA ALA A 43 12.14 6.84 9.66
C ALA A 43 11.72 8.25 10.11
N ILE A 44 12.45 8.80 11.06
CA ILE A 44 12.28 10.15 11.59
C ILE A 44 13.66 10.80 11.81
N ASP A 45 13.68 12.13 11.85
CA ASP A 45 14.85 12.89 12.26
C ASP A 45 14.71 13.30 13.73
N VAL A 46 15.80 13.15 14.49
CA VAL A 46 15.89 13.61 15.85
C VAL A 46 17.13 14.50 15.98
N LYS A 47 16.91 15.76 16.31
CA LYS A 47 17.96 16.75 16.57
C LYS A 47 18.04 17.03 18.05
N VAL A 48 19.23 16.88 18.63
CA VAL A 48 19.51 17.20 20.02
C VAL A 48 20.39 18.44 20.07
N GLU A 49 19.83 19.55 20.56
CA GLU A 49 20.59 20.77 20.82
C GLU A 49 21.34 20.60 22.15
N LYS A 50 22.67 20.70 22.10
CA LYS A 50 23.53 20.60 23.29
C LYS A 50 23.61 21.97 23.97
N GLY A 51 23.55 21.97 25.32
CA GLY A 51 23.71 23.17 26.12
C GLY A 51 22.81 23.18 27.36
N LYS A 52 22.98 24.22 28.22
CA LYS A 52 22.14 24.41 29.40
C LYS A 52 20.70 24.73 28.95
N GLY A 53 19.76 23.80 29.19
CA GLY A 53 18.41 23.89 28.66
C GLY A 53 18.23 23.26 27.28
N GLY A 54 19.12 22.32 26.88
CA GLY A 54 19.09 21.67 25.58
C GLY A 54 17.71 21.15 25.17
N LYS A 55 17.41 21.25 23.87
CA LYS A 55 16.11 20.90 23.30
C LYS A 55 16.25 19.68 22.39
N VAL A 56 15.27 18.80 22.48
CA VAL A 56 15.13 17.68 21.53
C VAL A 56 14.00 18.04 20.56
N VAL A 57 14.34 18.06 19.27
CA VAL A 57 13.39 18.29 18.19
C VAL A 57 13.24 16.99 17.40
N ILE A 58 12.03 16.48 17.33
CA ILE A 58 11.67 15.28 16.58
C ILE A 58 10.87 15.73 15.35
N SER A 59 11.30 15.29 14.16
CA SER A 59 10.57 15.57 12.92
C SER A 59 9.18 14.95 12.94
N ARG A 60 8.31 15.44 12.08
CA ARG A 60 7.05 14.77 11.78
C ARG A 60 7.36 13.45 11.06
N GLY A 61 6.85 12.34 11.57
CA GLY A 61 6.88 11.06 10.86
C GLY A 61 5.86 11.05 9.73
N GLU A 62 6.19 10.39 8.64
CA GLU A 62 5.27 10.13 7.55
C GLU A 62 4.76 8.68 7.62
N PHE A 63 3.45 8.50 7.47
CA PHE A 63 2.86 7.18 7.31
C PHE A 63 3.16 6.68 5.88
N ASN A 64 4.04 5.69 5.76
CA ASN A 64 4.54 5.19 4.49
C ASN A 64 4.59 3.65 4.45
N SER A 65 4.95 3.10 3.29
CA SER A 65 5.09 1.66 3.05
C SER A 65 6.55 1.17 3.14
N GLU A 66 7.51 2.06 3.36
CA GLU A 66 8.93 1.80 3.22
C GLU A 66 9.49 0.94 4.37
N GLY A 67 8.94 1.09 5.57
CA GLY A 67 9.50 0.42 6.74
C GLY A 67 10.93 0.86 7.00
N PHE A 68 11.88 -0.08 6.92
CA PHE A 68 13.31 0.17 7.07
C PHE A 68 14.02 0.52 5.75
N LEU A 69 13.32 0.48 4.62
CA LEU A 69 13.89 0.68 3.28
C LEU A 69 13.94 2.18 2.92
N LEU A 70 14.96 2.89 3.41
CA LEU A 70 15.09 4.34 3.24
C LEU A 70 15.09 4.81 1.78
N GLU A 71 15.54 3.95 0.86
CA GLU A 71 15.57 4.22 -0.58
C GLU A 71 14.22 3.94 -1.27
N GLY A 72 13.23 3.46 -0.53
CA GLY A 72 11.94 3.03 -1.05
C GLY A 72 11.87 1.54 -1.38
N LEU A 73 10.66 1.04 -1.59
CA LEU A 73 10.39 -0.34 -2.00
C LEU A 73 10.95 -0.58 -3.41
N ASN A 74 11.64 -1.70 -3.60
CA ASN A 74 12.10 -2.07 -4.94
C ASN A 74 10.93 -2.63 -5.75
N PRO A 75 10.44 -1.92 -6.80
CA PRO A 75 9.28 -2.37 -7.58
C PRO A 75 9.58 -3.59 -8.48
N MET A 76 10.87 -3.93 -8.68
CA MET A 76 11.29 -5.14 -9.38
C MET A 76 11.29 -6.38 -8.48
N GLN A 77 10.88 -6.23 -7.23
CA GLN A 77 10.61 -7.31 -6.28
C GLN A 77 9.13 -7.34 -5.96
N ARG A 78 8.62 -8.51 -5.57
CA ARG A 78 7.21 -8.68 -5.23
C ARG A 78 6.86 -7.91 -3.96
N ILE A 79 5.86 -7.05 -4.06
CA ILE A 79 5.38 -6.18 -2.98
C ILE A 79 4.00 -6.64 -2.56
N SER A 80 3.84 -6.99 -1.28
CA SER A 80 2.53 -7.34 -0.71
C SER A 80 1.56 -6.17 -0.78
N ALA A 81 0.32 -6.42 -1.18
CA ALA A 81 -0.74 -5.42 -1.14
C ALA A 81 -0.96 -4.87 0.29
N GLY A 82 -0.76 -5.68 1.32
CA GLY A 82 -0.88 -5.27 2.72
C GLY A 82 0.18 -4.28 3.20
N LEU A 83 1.19 -3.93 2.39
CA LEU A 83 2.09 -2.81 2.67
C LEU A 83 1.51 -1.44 2.27
N ALA A 84 0.31 -1.41 1.67
CA ALA A 84 -0.35 -0.15 1.34
C ALA A 84 -0.42 0.77 2.55
N CYS A 85 0.04 2.01 2.40
CA CYS A 85 -0.09 3.05 3.44
C CYS A 85 -1.31 3.95 3.22
N TRP A 86 -2.01 3.79 2.13
CA TRP A 86 -3.20 4.54 1.77
C TRP A 86 -4.26 3.59 1.22
N HIS A 87 -5.45 3.64 1.79
CA HIS A 87 -6.66 3.03 1.21
C HIS A 87 -7.87 3.91 1.51
N THR A 88 -8.80 3.97 0.58
CA THR A 88 -9.99 4.83 0.68
C THR A 88 -11.26 4.02 0.78
N ASN A 89 -12.23 4.62 1.43
CA ASN A 89 -13.59 4.12 1.58
C ASN A 89 -14.54 5.20 1.06
N PRO A 90 -15.00 5.12 -0.21
CA PRO A 90 -15.80 6.19 -0.84
C PRO A 90 -17.05 6.61 -0.05
N GLY A 91 -17.74 5.66 0.58
CA GLY A 91 -18.88 5.91 1.46
C GLY A 91 -18.54 6.04 2.95
N GLY A 92 -17.21 6.09 3.29
CA GLY A 92 -16.74 6.19 4.67
C GLY A 92 -16.59 4.84 5.37
N ILE A 93 -16.25 4.91 6.65
CA ILE A 93 -16.12 3.76 7.56
C ILE A 93 -17.12 3.95 8.68
N LYS A 94 -17.98 2.96 8.90
CA LYS A 94 -18.91 2.96 10.03
C LYS A 94 -18.35 2.11 11.17
N GLU A 95 -18.21 2.72 12.35
CA GLU A 95 -17.85 2.00 13.56
C GLU A 95 -19.10 1.41 14.21
N VAL A 96 -19.09 0.10 14.45
CA VAL A 96 -20.08 -0.66 15.20
C VAL A 96 -19.31 -1.55 16.17
N TYR A 97 -18.85 -0.94 17.28
CA TYR A 97 -17.96 -1.59 18.22
C TYR A 97 -18.38 -3.03 18.56
N PRO A 98 -17.46 -4.01 18.51
CA PRO A 98 -16.01 -3.87 18.25
C PRO A 98 -15.64 -3.95 16.76
N HIS A 99 -16.57 -3.78 15.85
CA HIS A 99 -16.40 -3.98 14.42
C HIS A 99 -16.40 -2.69 13.61
N TYR A 100 -15.84 -2.76 12.40
CA TYR A 100 -15.85 -1.70 11.40
C TYR A 100 -16.49 -2.21 10.12
N VAL A 101 -17.35 -1.40 9.52
CA VAL A 101 -17.95 -1.65 8.22
C VAL A 101 -17.32 -0.69 7.22
N TYR A 102 -16.65 -1.26 6.24
CA TYR A 102 -15.97 -0.53 5.18
C TYR A 102 -16.82 -0.49 3.92
N THR A 103 -16.89 0.67 3.27
CA THR A 103 -17.52 0.83 1.95
C THR A 103 -16.54 0.68 0.80
N GLY A 104 -15.26 0.54 1.09
CA GLY A 104 -14.17 0.38 0.14
C GLY A 104 -13.04 -0.45 0.72
N SER A 105 -11.84 -0.26 0.19
CA SER A 105 -10.67 -1.09 0.48
C SER A 105 -10.26 -1.11 1.94
N TYR A 106 -9.92 -2.29 2.44
CA TYR A 106 -9.24 -2.48 3.71
C TYR A 106 -8.26 -3.66 3.64
N ILE A 107 -7.31 -3.72 4.57
CA ILE A 107 -6.35 -4.83 4.66
C ILE A 107 -6.97 -5.93 5.51
N ARG A 108 -7.13 -7.12 4.93
CA ARG A 108 -7.58 -8.30 5.67
C ARG A 108 -6.39 -8.93 6.42
N PRO A 109 -6.50 -9.23 7.73
CA PRO A 109 -5.47 -9.95 8.47
C PRO A 109 -5.14 -11.28 7.81
N VAL A 110 -3.85 -11.68 7.86
CA VAL A 110 -3.44 -12.97 7.34
C VAL A 110 -3.75 -14.05 8.36
N TYR A 111 -4.74 -14.85 8.04
CA TYR A 111 -4.89 -16.17 8.63
C TYR A 111 -4.34 -17.17 7.61
N ARG A 112 -3.48 -18.09 8.03
CA ARG A 112 -2.77 -19.04 7.14
C ARG A 112 -3.69 -19.76 6.15
N ASP A 113 -4.92 -19.98 6.54
CA ASP A 113 -5.89 -20.81 5.80
C ASP A 113 -6.62 -20.04 4.68
N ASN A 114 -6.48 -18.71 4.61
CA ASN A 114 -7.26 -17.86 3.72
C ASN A 114 -6.45 -17.17 2.61
N ASN A 115 -5.13 -17.39 2.56
CA ASN A 115 -4.30 -16.82 1.51
C ASN A 115 -3.92 -17.92 0.51
N PRO A 116 -4.41 -17.88 -0.75
CA PRO A 116 -4.11 -18.89 -1.77
C PRO A 116 -2.64 -18.94 -2.16
N TYR A 117 -1.86 -17.92 -1.80
CA TYR A 117 -0.42 -17.82 -2.03
C TYR A 117 0.43 -18.09 -0.78
N ALA A 118 -0.19 -18.49 0.33
CA ALA A 118 0.53 -18.75 1.60
C ALA A 118 1.53 -19.91 1.53
N GLY A 119 1.41 -20.78 0.52
CA GLY A 119 2.31 -21.90 0.26
C GLY A 119 3.46 -21.58 -0.70
N ASP A 120 3.55 -20.37 -1.22
CA ASP A 120 4.67 -19.94 -2.05
C ASP A 120 5.92 -19.75 -1.16
N ASN A 121 6.74 -20.82 -1.07
CA ASN A 121 7.91 -20.89 -0.19
C ASN A 121 8.99 -19.83 -0.45
N ASN A 122 8.88 -19.06 -1.52
CA ASN A 122 9.78 -17.95 -1.80
C ASN A 122 9.51 -16.71 -0.94
N HIS A 123 8.42 -16.69 -0.20
CA HIS A 123 8.02 -15.54 0.60
C HIS A 123 7.90 -15.89 2.08
N LYS A 124 8.95 -15.59 2.83
CA LYS A 124 8.97 -15.67 4.30
C LYS A 124 8.04 -14.65 4.99
N ILE A 125 7.40 -13.78 4.20
CA ILE A 125 6.53 -12.71 4.70
C ILE A 125 5.09 -13.09 4.39
N PRO A 126 4.20 -13.17 5.38
CA PRO A 126 2.78 -13.39 5.13
C PRO A 126 2.20 -12.20 4.37
N PHE A 127 1.60 -12.46 3.20
CA PHE A 127 0.95 -11.43 2.40
C PHE A 127 -0.46 -11.17 2.94
N ALA A 128 -0.68 -9.99 3.49
CA ALA A 128 -2.02 -9.52 3.80
C ALA A 128 -2.65 -8.94 2.53
N PRO A 129 -3.78 -9.46 2.04
CA PRO A 129 -4.45 -8.88 0.89
C PRO A 129 -5.16 -7.58 1.25
N VAL A 130 -5.32 -6.71 0.25
CA VAL A 130 -6.31 -5.63 0.28
C VAL A 130 -7.58 -6.17 -0.37
N VAL A 131 -8.68 -6.09 0.35
CA VAL A 131 -9.97 -6.66 -0.06
C VAL A 131 -11.06 -5.59 -0.11
N ASN A 132 -12.24 -5.95 -0.62
CA ASN A 132 -13.36 -5.05 -0.78
C ASN A 132 -13.00 -3.83 -1.66
N ASN A 133 -12.30 -4.08 -2.76
CA ASN A 133 -11.91 -3.05 -3.71
C ASN A 133 -13.09 -2.68 -4.59
N THR A 134 -13.95 -1.78 -4.11
CA THR A 134 -15.14 -1.27 -4.80
C THR A 134 -14.79 -0.11 -5.73
N SER A 135 -15.73 0.29 -6.60
CA SER A 135 -15.57 1.48 -7.44
C SER A 135 -15.27 2.73 -6.61
N GLY A 136 -14.27 3.51 -7.03
CA GLY A 136 -13.77 4.69 -6.31
C GLY A 136 -12.76 4.38 -5.19
N SER A 137 -12.49 3.12 -4.89
CA SER A 137 -11.41 2.75 -3.95
C SER A 137 -10.04 3.09 -4.54
N ILE A 138 -9.14 3.53 -3.68
CA ILE A 138 -7.74 3.84 -4.01
C ILE A 138 -6.84 3.14 -3.01
N VAL A 139 -5.86 2.41 -3.51
CA VAL A 139 -4.82 1.75 -2.69
C VAL A 139 -3.46 2.31 -3.07
N GLY A 140 -2.70 2.83 -2.12
CA GLY A 140 -1.47 3.56 -2.39
C GLY A 140 -0.28 3.12 -1.56
N TYR A 141 0.88 3.25 -2.17
CA TYR A 141 2.19 2.88 -1.63
C TYR A 141 3.14 4.06 -1.69
N LYS A 142 3.76 4.40 -0.58
CA LYS A 142 4.79 5.44 -0.46
C LYS A 142 6.03 4.81 0.18
N TYR A 143 7.13 4.76 -0.51
CA TYR A 143 7.45 5.13 -1.87
C TYR A 143 8.09 3.93 -2.58
N LEU A 144 8.02 3.91 -3.91
CA LEU A 144 8.79 2.99 -4.73
C LEU A 144 10.12 3.63 -5.15
N ASN A 145 11.20 2.85 -5.14
CA ASN A 145 12.50 3.28 -5.67
C ASN A 145 12.53 3.11 -7.19
N MET A 146 12.24 4.17 -7.92
CA MET A 146 12.21 4.15 -9.38
C MET A 146 13.61 4.11 -10.01
N ASN A 147 14.68 4.33 -9.21
CA ASN A 147 16.05 4.13 -9.71
C ASN A 147 16.39 2.66 -9.93
N ALA A 148 15.66 1.74 -9.29
CA ALA A 148 15.82 0.29 -9.50
C ALA A 148 15.17 -0.23 -10.79
N VAL A 149 14.37 0.61 -11.48
CA VAL A 149 13.62 0.23 -12.68
C VAL A 149 14.46 0.50 -13.91
N PRO A 150 14.73 -0.50 -14.80
CA PRO A 150 15.49 -0.29 -16.03
C PRO A 150 14.75 0.65 -16.97
N ARG A 151 15.50 1.55 -17.63
CA ARG A 151 14.96 2.57 -18.56
C ARG A 151 15.00 2.15 -20.02
N ASP A 152 15.79 1.16 -20.31
CA ASP A 152 16.07 0.62 -21.66
C ASP A 152 15.25 -0.63 -21.98
N LYS A 153 14.34 -1.02 -21.09
CA LYS A 153 13.49 -2.20 -21.24
C LYS A 153 12.01 -1.84 -21.30
N SER A 154 11.27 -2.62 -22.06
CA SER A 154 9.81 -2.63 -21.95
C SER A 154 9.40 -3.15 -20.58
N LEU A 155 8.44 -2.47 -19.96
CA LEU A 155 8.02 -2.80 -18.61
C LEU A 155 6.56 -3.28 -18.61
N GLN A 156 6.24 -4.16 -17.69
CA GLN A 156 4.86 -4.53 -17.37
C GLN A 156 4.65 -4.62 -15.87
N MET A 157 3.45 -4.34 -15.41
CA MET A 157 3.00 -4.64 -14.06
C MET A 157 2.36 -6.03 -14.05
N GLN A 158 2.78 -6.87 -13.14
CA GLN A 158 2.08 -8.10 -12.77
C GLN A 158 1.31 -7.84 -11.47
N LEU A 159 0.02 -8.15 -11.45
CA LEU A 159 -0.83 -8.13 -10.26
C LEU A 159 -1.32 -9.54 -9.97
N ARG A 160 -1.29 -9.99 -8.72
CA ARG A 160 -2.00 -11.20 -8.30
C ARG A 160 -3.31 -10.80 -7.64
N LEU A 161 -4.40 -11.22 -8.26
CA LEU A 161 -5.76 -10.87 -7.86
C LEU A 161 -6.62 -12.12 -7.81
N LYS A 162 -7.67 -12.07 -6.98
CA LYS A 162 -8.85 -12.91 -7.10
C LYS A 162 -10.00 -12.02 -7.53
N ALA A 163 -10.51 -12.23 -8.73
CA ALA A 163 -11.71 -11.53 -9.20
C ALA A 163 -12.92 -11.88 -8.32
N GLU A 164 -13.84 -10.95 -8.17
CA GLU A 164 -15.02 -11.11 -7.33
C GLU A 164 -16.30 -10.73 -8.09
N ASP A 165 -17.18 -9.96 -7.49
CA ASP A 165 -18.60 -9.87 -7.79
C ASP A 165 -18.92 -9.11 -9.07
N THR A 166 -18.04 -8.23 -9.53
CA THR A 166 -18.32 -7.34 -10.67
C THR A 166 -17.13 -7.14 -11.59
N ASP A 167 -17.42 -6.86 -12.83
CA ASP A 167 -16.44 -6.36 -13.81
C ASP A 167 -15.91 -5.00 -13.35
N GLY A 168 -14.64 -4.78 -13.60
CA GLY A 168 -14.01 -3.50 -13.29
C GLY A 168 -12.67 -3.34 -13.98
N ARG A 169 -12.03 -2.22 -13.69
CA ARG A 169 -10.67 -1.92 -14.13
C ARG A 169 -9.83 -1.36 -13.00
N ILE A 170 -8.54 -1.54 -13.10
CA ILE A 170 -7.56 -1.03 -12.14
C ILE A 170 -6.62 -0.11 -12.91
N ARG A 171 -6.71 1.20 -12.65
CA ARG A 171 -5.75 2.17 -13.18
C ARG A 171 -4.51 2.20 -12.30
N ILE A 172 -3.36 2.11 -12.91
CA ILE A 172 -2.06 2.17 -12.24
C ILE A 172 -1.53 3.59 -12.38
N MET A 173 -1.51 4.32 -11.25
CA MET A 173 -1.18 5.74 -11.22
C MET A 173 0.15 5.98 -10.51
N LEU A 174 1.02 6.79 -11.09
CA LEU A 174 2.30 7.19 -10.49
C LEU A 174 2.29 8.67 -10.14
N GLY A 175 2.83 9.04 -8.99
CA GLY A 175 2.90 10.42 -8.49
C GLY A 175 1.66 10.84 -7.68
N SER A 176 0.47 10.62 -8.20
CA SER A 176 -0.81 10.91 -7.52
C SER A 176 -1.90 10.00 -8.08
N PRO A 177 -2.96 9.67 -7.30
CA PRO A 177 -4.11 8.95 -7.84
C PRO A 177 -5.01 9.82 -8.73
N TRP A 178 -4.80 11.14 -8.72
CA TRP A 178 -5.59 12.11 -9.50
C TRP A 178 -4.74 12.82 -10.54
N THR A 179 -5.17 12.80 -11.79
CA THR A 179 -4.50 13.52 -12.89
C THR A 179 -4.46 15.03 -12.65
N THR A 180 -5.50 15.58 -12.06
CA THR A 180 -5.60 17.00 -11.67
C THR A 180 -4.59 17.41 -10.59
N LYS A 181 -3.99 16.43 -9.89
CA LYS A 181 -2.95 16.64 -8.88
C LYS A 181 -1.58 16.09 -9.32
N GLY A 182 -1.35 16.04 -10.62
CA GLY A 182 -0.07 15.66 -11.22
C GLY A 182 0.16 14.14 -11.32
N GLY A 183 -0.86 13.33 -11.06
CA GLY A 183 -0.81 11.88 -11.28
C GLY A 183 -0.76 11.53 -12.77
N VAL A 184 -0.03 10.47 -13.07
CA VAL A 184 0.06 9.94 -14.43
C VAL A 184 -0.37 8.49 -14.43
N GLU A 185 -1.33 8.14 -15.29
CA GLU A 185 -1.66 6.74 -15.55
C GLU A 185 -0.53 6.10 -16.33
N ILE A 186 0.04 5.05 -15.77
CA ILE A 186 1.16 4.31 -16.37
C ILE A 186 0.77 2.94 -16.88
N GLY A 187 -0.43 2.47 -16.56
CA GLY A 187 -0.97 1.18 -17.01
C GLY A 187 -2.42 0.99 -16.59
N LEU A 188 -3.08 0.02 -17.20
CA LEU A 188 -4.48 -0.33 -16.96
C LEU A 188 -4.66 -1.84 -17.00
N VAL A 189 -5.45 -2.38 -16.09
CA VAL A 189 -5.84 -3.80 -16.03
C VAL A 189 -7.36 -3.90 -16.02
N ASP A 190 -7.93 -4.66 -16.96
CA ASP A 190 -9.34 -5.04 -16.93
C ASP A 190 -9.51 -6.32 -16.11
N VAL A 191 -10.48 -6.33 -15.23
CA VAL A 191 -10.84 -7.46 -14.37
C VAL A 191 -12.27 -7.86 -14.69
N LYS A 192 -12.45 -9.11 -15.09
CA LYS A 192 -13.79 -9.72 -15.29
C LYS A 192 -14.22 -10.40 -14.02
N ALA A 193 -15.50 -10.24 -13.67
CA ALA A 193 -16.11 -10.91 -12.53
C ALA A 193 -15.85 -12.42 -12.53
N GLY A 194 -15.70 -12.99 -11.34
CA GLY A 194 -15.39 -14.41 -11.20
C GLY A 194 -14.87 -14.73 -9.81
N SER A 195 -14.32 -15.93 -9.63
CA SER A 195 -13.78 -16.39 -8.34
C SER A 195 -12.36 -16.93 -8.43
N THR A 196 -11.70 -16.72 -9.59
CA THR A 196 -10.40 -17.34 -9.86
C THR A 196 -9.27 -16.41 -9.45
N CYS A 197 -8.34 -16.95 -8.66
CA CYS A 197 -7.06 -16.31 -8.39
C CYS A 197 -6.14 -16.48 -9.61
N ARG A 198 -5.63 -15.39 -10.14
CA ARG A 198 -4.69 -15.41 -11.27
C ARG A 198 -3.80 -14.17 -11.32
N GLU A 199 -2.84 -14.24 -12.21
CA GLU A 199 -1.97 -13.12 -12.54
C GLU A 199 -2.58 -12.30 -13.68
N PHE A 200 -2.55 -11.00 -13.50
CA PHE A 200 -2.95 -10.01 -14.50
C PHE A 200 -1.74 -9.19 -14.89
N TYR A 201 -1.68 -8.79 -16.14
CA TYR A 201 -0.54 -8.07 -16.69
C TYR A 201 -0.99 -6.80 -17.41
N ALA A 202 -0.30 -5.70 -17.16
CA ALA A 202 -0.46 -4.45 -17.88
C ALA A 202 0.88 -3.97 -18.41
N PRO A 203 1.00 -3.60 -19.68
CA PRO A 203 2.16 -2.87 -20.16
C PRO A 203 2.24 -1.52 -19.41
N LEU A 204 3.47 -1.10 -19.08
CA LEU A 204 3.70 0.16 -18.39
C LEU A 204 4.32 1.20 -19.33
N SER A 205 3.81 2.44 -19.22
CA SER A 205 4.37 3.62 -19.87
C SER A 205 4.75 4.64 -18.80
N ILE A 206 6.02 4.68 -18.42
CA ILE A 206 6.52 5.54 -17.32
C ILE A 206 7.20 6.76 -17.93
N PRO A 207 6.68 7.99 -17.69
CA PRO A 207 7.34 9.22 -18.17
C PRO A 207 8.71 9.40 -17.53
N ALA A 208 9.68 9.87 -18.32
CA ALA A 208 11.07 10.04 -17.88
C ALA A 208 11.21 10.85 -16.59
N LYS A 209 10.36 11.86 -16.38
CA LYS A 209 10.36 12.70 -15.17
C LYS A 209 10.01 11.93 -13.90
N LEU A 210 9.22 10.84 -14.00
CA LEU A 210 8.80 9.99 -12.88
C LEU A 210 9.62 8.70 -12.78
N HIS A 211 10.51 8.44 -13.74
CA HIS A 211 11.36 7.26 -13.79
C HIS A 211 12.67 7.47 -13.01
N LYS A 212 12.58 8.13 -11.85
CA LYS A 212 13.71 8.41 -10.97
C LYS A 212 13.27 8.72 -9.54
N GLY A 213 14.19 8.50 -8.60
CA GLY A 213 13.97 8.78 -7.19
C GLY A 213 12.84 7.96 -6.58
N LYS A 214 12.29 8.46 -5.50
CA LYS A 214 11.16 7.84 -4.82
C LYS A 214 9.84 8.39 -5.37
N GLN A 215 8.95 7.50 -5.82
CA GLN A 215 7.65 7.87 -6.37
C GLN A 215 6.53 7.11 -5.67
N PRO A 216 5.41 7.75 -5.31
CA PRO A 216 4.25 7.03 -4.82
C PRO A 216 3.51 6.35 -5.97
N LEU A 217 3.01 5.14 -5.72
CA LEU A 217 2.21 4.35 -6.65
C LEU A 217 0.81 4.15 -6.09
N PHE A 218 -0.19 4.25 -6.97
CA PHE A 218 -1.59 4.04 -6.59
C PHE A 218 -2.29 3.12 -7.57
N PHE A 219 -3.17 2.29 -7.04
CA PHE A 219 -4.15 1.49 -7.79
C PHE A 219 -5.52 2.10 -7.54
N VAL A 220 -6.18 2.54 -8.61
CA VAL A 220 -7.51 3.14 -8.57
C VAL A 220 -8.48 2.15 -9.18
N PHE A 221 -9.47 1.75 -8.41
CA PHE A 221 -10.47 0.75 -8.81
C PHE A 221 -11.72 1.43 -9.34
N GLU A 222 -12.18 1.01 -10.51
CA GLU A 222 -13.33 1.58 -11.20
C GLU A 222 -14.26 0.46 -11.69
N SER A 223 -15.56 0.60 -11.46
CA SER A 223 -16.61 -0.28 -11.95
C SER A 223 -17.88 0.53 -12.22
N GLU A 224 -18.71 0.07 -13.14
CA GLU A 224 -20.03 0.62 -13.35
C GLU A 224 -21.02 0.24 -12.23
N THR A 225 -20.70 -0.81 -11.47
CA THR A 225 -21.51 -1.29 -10.34
C THR A 225 -20.95 -0.75 -9.04
N GLU A 226 -21.71 0.13 -8.39
CA GLU A 226 -21.32 0.68 -7.09
C GLU A 226 -21.45 -0.36 -5.96
N GLY A 227 -20.58 -0.28 -4.97
CA GLY A 227 -20.65 -1.05 -3.73
C GLY A 227 -20.29 -2.54 -3.85
N GLN A 228 -20.09 -3.06 -5.07
CA GLN A 228 -19.62 -4.43 -5.28
C GLN A 228 -18.09 -4.49 -5.39
N SER A 229 -17.50 -5.56 -4.84
CA SER A 229 -16.07 -5.76 -4.90
C SER A 229 -15.62 -6.26 -6.27
N ILE A 230 -14.60 -5.62 -6.82
CA ILE A 230 -13.98 -5.99 -8.09
C ILE A 230 -13.03 -7.17 -7.89
N CYS A 231 -12.23 -7.12 -6.82
CA CYS A 231 -11.23 -8.15 -6.55
C CYS A 231 -10.68 -8.11 -5.12
N GLU A 232 -10.08 -9.23 -4.68
CA GLU A 232 -9.07 -9.26 -3.64
C GLU A 232 -7.70 -9.04 -4.29
N PHE A 233 -6.91 -8.11 -3.77
CA PHE A 233 -5.59 -7.74 -4.27
C PHE A 233 -4.49 -8.25 -3.34
N TYR A 234 -3.64 -9.17 -3.82
CA TYR A 234 -2.64 -9.85 -3.00
C TYR A 234 -1.26 -9.19 -3.06
N ASP A 235 -0.77 -8.89 -4.25
CA ASP A 235 0.55 -8.30 -4.46
C ASP A 235 0.75 -7.82 -5.89
N PHE A 236 1.89 -7.15 -6.10
CA PHE A 236 2.30 -6.66 -7.40
C PHE A 236 3.82 -6.70 -7.59
N LEU A 237 4.26 -6.63 -8.84
CA LEU A 237 5.64 -6.70 -9.27
C LEU A 237 5.79 -6.00 -10.63
N MET A 238 6.79 -5.14 -10.79
CA MET A 238 7.21 -4.66 -12.11
C MET A 238 8.17 -5.66 -12.74
N LEU A 239 7.94 -6.02 -14.00
CA LEU A 239 8.76 -6.93 -14.76
C LEU A 239 9.36 -6.20 -15.96
N ALA A 240 10.66 -6.38 -16.19
CA ALA A 240 11.30 -6.01 -17.43
C ALA A 240 11.10 -7.14 -18.45
N ARG A 241 10.65 -6.79 -19.66
CA ARG A 241 10.60 -7.72 -20.78
C ARG A 241 11.91 -7.66 -21.54
N PRO A 242 12.35 -8.78 -22.12
CA PRO A 242 13.51 -8.80 -23.00
C PRO A 242 13.40 -7.82 -24.17
#